data_d500bd8de02a379d7a383c707fd97380
#
_entry.id   d500bd8de02a379d7a383c707fd97380
#
_cell.length_a   1.000
_cell.length_b   1.000
_cell.length_c   1.000
_cell.angle_alpha   90.00
_cell.angle_beta   90.00
_cell.angle_gamma   90.00
#
_symmetry.space_group_name_H-M   'P 1'
#
loop_
_entity.id
_entity.type
_entity.pdbx_description
1 polymer ?
#
loop_
_entity_poly.entity_id
_entity_poly.type
_entity_poly.pdbx_seq_one_letter_code
_entity_poly.pdbx_strand_id
1 'polypeptide(L)'
;MKDSIKKIKLYSLIAILILAIIGIIICFYIPDMSKKTTALAMANEELIPDKIRIQPNTCPNDKKEINLVLITDSRYIPTTKTSMLSAIKNKCPSSIYNYYIVTENITEPDKQSLMSLKQLAPDTLNINIIERPEPDLPYENMQRFLQYKVGMHKIYLPEILQNLDKVIYMDGDTIVLKDLGELYDIDVSNVYAAVAKDGIYYRFPKEMAEMGLDKRGFYFNSGVMLYNLDMQRQDNIVEKLVEYIKTHEDFYGDQDVLNVVFEDKLKLISYRYNCISTFFEADDLKFLSTYYGEPLPKETFYIYENATVIHYAGDKPWDQNYKPWFLKELWYRYYNEMRGIK
;
A
#
# COMPACT_ATOMS: atom_id res chain seq x y z
N MET A 1 8.71 24.03 -69.03
CA MET A 1 9.38 24.75 -67.95
C MET A 1 8.49 25.80 -67.24
N LYS A 2 7.82 26.73 -67.97
CA LYS A 2 6.95 27.75 -67.38
C LYS A 2 5.70 27.16 -66.65
N ASP A 3 5.12 26.05 -67.10
CA ASP A 3 3.96 25.44 -66.46
C ASP A 3 4.31 24.65 -65.18
N SER A 4 5.50 24.05 -65.13
CA SER A 4 5.96 23.36 -63.92
C SER A 4 6.21 24.35 -62.78
N ILE A 5 6.73 25.55 -63.09
CA ILE A 5 6.97 26.61 -62.09
C ILE A 5 5.65 27.18 -61.56
N LYS A 6 4.63 27.32 -62.42
CA LYS A 6 3.29 27.74 -61.99
C LYS A 6 2.63 26.73 -61.05
N LYS A 7 2.76 25.42 -61.34
CA LYS A 7 2.23 24.35 -60.47
C LYS A 7 2.94 24.31 -59.11
N ILE A 8 4.27 24.46 -59.07
CA ILE A 8 5.02 24.52 -57.80
C ILE A 8 4.57 25.72 -56.96
N LYS A 9 4.40 26.91 -57.58
CA LYS A 9 3.92 28.10 -56.86
C LYS A 9 2.50 27.91 -56.33
N LEU A 10 1.61 27.21 -57.06
CA LEU A 10 0.25 26.93 -56.64
C LEU A 10 0.23 25.96 -55.46
N TYR A 11 1.02 24.89 -55.49
CA TYR A 11 1.10 23.93 -54.38
C TYR A 11 1.71 24.56 -53.10
N SER A 12 2.70 25.44 -53.23
CA SER A 12 3.26 26.14 -52.06
C SER A 12 2.25 27.14 -51.48
N LEU A 13 1.43 27.78 -52.30
CA LEU A 13 0.35 28.67 -51.82
C LEU A 13 -0.75 27.92 -51.07
N ILE A 14 -1.15 26.74 -51.58
CA ILE A 14 -2.11 25.84 -50.94
C ILE A 14 -1.57 25.32 -49.62
N ALA A 15 -0.31 24.92 -49.54
CA ALA A 15 0.31 24.46 -48.31
C ALA A 15 0.35 25.54 -47.22
N ILE A 16 0.66 26.79 -47.63
CA ILE A 16 0.66 27.94 -46.68
C ILE A 16 -0.78 28.21 -46.18
N LEU A 17 -1.76 28.12 -47.07
CA LEU A 17 -3.18 28.32 -46.69
C LEU A 17 -3.66 27.24 -45.71
N ILE A 18 -3.29 25.99 -45.93
CA ILE A 18 -3.61 24.87 -45.02
C ILE A 18 -2.95 25.08 -43.66
N LEU A 19 -1.68 25.48 -43.61
CA LEU A 19 -0.99 25.78 -42.36
C LEU A 19 -1.60 26.95 -41.61
N ALA A 20 -2.06 27.99 -42.33
CA ALA A 20 -2.75 29.13 -41.74
C ALA A 20 -4.12 28.72 -41.15
N ILE A 21 -4.89 27.85 -41.86
CA ILE A 21 -6.16 27.32 -41.35
C ILE A 21 -5.95 26.43 -40.13
N ILE A 22 -4.92 25.57 -40.12
CA ILE A 22 -4.54 24.75 -38.97
C ILE A 22 -4.13 25.66 -37.79
N GLY A 23 -3.36 26.72 -38.05
CA GLY A 23 -2.98 27.69 -37.02
C GLY A 23 -4.20 28.43 -36.42
N ILE A 24 -5.19 28.78 -37.24
CA ILE A 24 -6.44 29.39 -36.78
C ILE A 24 -7.26 28.39 -35.94
N ILE A 25 -7.36 27.14 -36.35
CA ILE A 25 -8.03 26.09 -35.58
C ILE A 25 -7.32 25.86 -34.24
N ILE A 26 -5.99 25.81 -34.23
CA ILE A 26 -5.21 25.68 -33.01
C ILE A 26 -5.41 26.89 -32.06
N CYS A 27 -5.43 28.12 -32.60
CA CYS A 27 -5.61 29.33 -31.80
C CYS A 27 -7.01 29.52 -31.23
N PHE A 28 -8.06 29.08 -31.94
CA PHE A 28 -9.45 29.31 -31.54
C PHE A 28 -10.10 28.10 -30.86
N TYR A 29 -9.75 26.86 -31.25
CA TYR A 29 -10.37 25.65 -30.73
C TYR A 29 -9.62 25.04 -29.53
N ILE A 30 -8.29 25.09 -29.49
CA ILE A 30 -7.52 24.51 -28.36
C ILE A 30 -7.72 25.30 -27.06
N PRO A 31 -7.74 26.66 -27.04
CA PRO A 31 -8.03 27.40 -25.81
C PRO A 31 -9.45 27.15 -25.27
N ASP A 32 -10.44 26.93 -26.17
CA ASP A 32 -11.81 26.65 -25.73
C ASP A 32 -11.96 25.22 -25.23
N MET A 33 -11.28 24.24 -25.83
CA MET A 33 -11.16 22.88 -25.28
C MET A 33 -10.39 22.84 -23.95
N SER A 34 -9.31 23.61 -23.85
CA SER A 34 -8.56 23.73 -22.60
C SER A 34 -9.41 24.35 -21.49
N LYS A 35 -10.18 25.39 -21.78
CA LYS A 35 -11.13 26.02 -20.83
C LYS A 35 -12.27 25.07 -20.46
N LYS A 36 -12.83 24.31 -21.40
CA LYS A 36 -13.85 23.31 -21.13
C LYS A 36 -13.32 22.13 -20.32
N THR A 37 -12.11 21.68 -20.62
CA THR A 37 -11.45 20.60 -19.84
C THR A 37 -11.11 21.09 -18.44
N THR A 38 -10.64 22.33 -18.29
CA THR A 38 -10.36 22.94 -16.99
C THR A 38 -11.65 23.21 -16.21
N ALA A 39 -12.72 23.68 -16.87
CA ALA A 39 -14.02 23.87 -16.24
C ALA A 39 -14.69 22.53 -15.86
N LEU A 40 -14.53 21.48 -16.67
CA LEU A 40 -15.02 20.14 -16.33
C LEU A 40 -14.20 19.49 -15.19
N ALA A 41 -12.89 19.72 -15.20
CA ALA A 41 -12.00 19.31 -14.09
C ALA A 41 -12.33 20.06 -12.80
N MET A 42 -12.54 21.38 -12.86
CA MET A 42 -12.96 22.21 -11.73
C MET A 42 -14.37 21.84 -11.24
N ALA A 43 -15.32 21.57 -12.12
CA ALA A 43 -16.66 21.12 -11.74
C ALA A 43 -16.65 19.71 -11.11
N ASN A 44 -15.73 18.83 -11.52
CA ASN A 44 -15.52 17.54 -10.88
C ASN A 44 -14.76 17.68 -9.56
N GLU A 45 -13.86 18.67 -9.41
CA GLU A 45 -13.19 18.99 -8.13
C GLU A 45 -14.17 19.53 -7.07
N GLU A 46 -15.23 20.26 -7.46
CA GLU A 46 -16.26 20.71 -6.53
C GLU A 46 -17.16 19.58 -5.98
N LEU A 47 -17.16 18.41 -6.64
CA LEU A 47 -17.98 17.25 -6.23
C LEU A 47 -17.20 16.23 -5.37
N ILE A 48 -15.87 16.29 -5.33
CA ILE A 48 -15.06 15.42 -4.48
C ILE A 48 -14.92 16.08 -3.11
N PRO A 49 -15.37 15.44 -2.01
CA PRO A 49 -15.20 15.99 -0.67
C PRO A 49 -13.72 16.32 -0.41
N ASP A 50 -13.45 17.49 0.12
CA ASP A 50 -12.08 17.98 0.37
C ASP A 50 -11.24 17.10 1.29
N LYS A 51 -11.86 16.18 2.05
CA LYS A 51 -11.17 15.37 3.06
C LYS A 51 -11.85 14.03 3.25
N ILE A 52 -11.06 12.97 3.34
CA ILE A 52 -11.55 11.67 3.80
C ILE A 52 -12.11 11.82 5.22
N ARG A 53 -13.36 11.43 5.40
CA ARG A 53 -14.05 11.43 6.68
C ARG A 53 -13.75 10.12 7.39
N ILE A 54 -13.19 10.22 8.59
CA ILE A 54 -12.96 9.05 9.42
C ILE A 54 -14.31 8.70 10.07
N GLN A 55 -14.85 7.53 9.69
CA GLN A 55 -16.11 7.06 10.26
C GLN A 55 -15.88 6.58 11.69
N PRO A 56 -16.80 6.88 12.63
CA PRO A 56 -16.66 6.40 13.99
C PRO A 56 -16.68 4.86 14.03
N ASN A 57 -15.85 4.29 14.92
CA ASN A 57 -15.86 2.86 15.19
C ASN A 57 -17.10 2.43 15.95
N THR A 58 -17.60 1.23 15.67
CA THR A 58 -18.48 0.52 16.61
C THR A 58 -17.58 -0.21 17.60
N CYS A 59 -17.41 0.37 18.79
CA CYS A 59 -16.45 -0.16 19.76
C CYS A 59 -17.12 -1.13 20.73
N PRO A 60 -16.63 -2.37 20.89
CA PRO A 60 -17.06 -3.27 21.95
C PRO A 60 -16.62 -2.75 23.32
N ASN A 61 -17.32 -3.14 24.38
CA ASN A 61 -17.00 -2.76 25.74
C ASN A 61 -15.84 -3.61 26.34
N ASP A 62 -15.70 -4.84 25.85
CA ASP A 62 -14.69 -5.77 26.38
C ASP A 62 -13.29 -5.41 25.90
N LYS A 63 -12.33 -5.50 26.82
CA LYS A 63 -10.93 -5.28 26.50
C LYS A 63 -10.44 -6.34 25.53
N LYS A 64 -9.70 -5.91 24.52
CA LYS A 64 -9.13 -6.77 23.49
C LYS A 64 -7.68 -6.46 23.27
N GLU A 65 -6.82 -7.45 23.44
CA GLU A 65 -5.42 -7.36 23.09
C GLU A 65 -5.21 -7.67 21.60
N ILE A 66 -4.50 -6.78 20.92
CA ILE A 66 -4.22 -6.87 19.50
C ILE A 66 -2.72 -6.73 19.31
N ASN A 67 -2.08 -7.79 18.82
CA ASN A 67 -0.66 -7.80 18.53
C ASN A 67 -0.42 -7.26 17.13
N LEU A 68 0.46 -6.27 17.02
CA LEU A 68 0.80 -5.55 15.80
C LEU A 68 2.30 -5.62 15.59
N VAL A 69 2.76 -5.92 14.38
CA VAL A 69 4.18 -5.88 14.05
C VAL A 69 4.44 -4.96 12.86
N LEU A 70 5.44 -4.11 12.98
CA LEU A 70 6.00 -3.30 11.89
C LEU A 70 7.50 -3.58 11.80
N ILE A 71 8.02 -3.47 10.59
CA ILE A 71 9.45 -3.60 10.29
C ILE A 71 9.94 -2.25 9.80
N THR A 72 11.05 -1.75 10.34
CA THR A 72 11.55 -0.41 10.03
C THR A 72 13.07 -0.29 10.18
N ASP A 73 13.63 0.72 9.53
CA ASP A 73 15.00 1.19 9.76
C ASP A 73 15.00 2.69 10.11
N SER A 74 16.14 3.27 10.44
CA SER A 74 16.25 4.69 10.81
C SER A 74 15.67 5.64 9.76
N ARG A 75 15.73 5.29 8.46
CA ARG A 75 15.19 6.13 7.38
C ARG A 75 13.67 6.19 7.41
N TYR A 76 13.02 5.12 7.84
CA TYR A 76 11.57 4.95 7.85
C TYR A 76 10.91 5.24 9.21
N ILE A 77 11.67 5.58 10.26
CA ILE A 77 11.10 5.91 11.58
C ILE A 77 9.97 6.95 11.50
N PRO A 78 10.11 8.10 10.79
CA PRO A 78 9.00 9.06 10.71
C PRO A 78 7.75 8.48 10.05
N THR A 79 7.92 7.65 9.03
CA THR A 79 6.84 6.98 8.30
C THR A 79 6.12 5.98 9.20
N THR A 80 6.89 5.08 9.84
CA THR A 80 6.39 4.09 10.80
C THR A 80 5.65 4.75 11.96
N LYS A 81 6.24 5.81 12.53
CA LYS A 81 5.62 6.57 13.62
C LYS A 81 4.30 7.22 13.20
N THR A 82 4.19 7.67 11.95
CA THR A 82 2.95 8.23 11.38
C THR A 82 1.86 7.17 11.27
N SER A 83 2.21 5.97 10.79
CA SER A 83 1.30 4.83 10.76
C SER A 83 0.81 4.46 12.15
N MET A 84 1.71 4.30 13.11
CA MET A 84 1.37 4.00 14.51
C MET A 84 0.45 5.07 15.10
N LEU A 85 0.75 6.36 14.89
CA LEU A 85 -0.10 7.45 15.38
C LEU A 85 -1.52 7.35 14.84
N SER A 86 -1.67 7.08 13.54
CA SER A 86 -2.99 6.94 12.91
C SER A 86 -3.80 5.80 13.57
N ALA A 87 -3.17 4.66 13.83
CA ALA A 87 -3.80 3.54 14.48
C ALA A 87 -4.17 3.85 15.95
N ILE A 88 -3.28 4.48 16.71
CA ILE A 88 -3.52 4.87 18.11
C ILE A 88 -4.71 5.83 18.22
N LYS A 89 -4.83 6.77 17.29
CA LYS A 89 -5.92 7.77 17.28
C LYS A 89 -7.27 7.18 16.89
N ASN A 90 -7.26 6.16 16.07
CA ASN A 90 -8.49 5.57 15.51
C ASN A 90 -8.84 4.20 16.11
N LYS A 91 -8.12 3.75 17.15
CA LYS A 91 -8.50 2.53 17.86
C LYS A 91 -9.70 2.73 18.79
N CYS A 92 -10.37 1.66 19.11
CA CYS A 92 -11.36 1.66 20.19
C CYS A 92 -10.70 1.87 21.57
N PRO A 93 -11.36 2.57 22.49
CA PRO A 93 -10.83 2.73 23.86
C PRO A 93 -10.55 1.40 24.59
N SER A 94 -11.36 0.36 24.30
CA SER A 94 -11.21 -0.99 24.84
C SER A 94 -10.07 -1.80 24.20
N SER A 95 -9.55 -1.39 23.03
CA SER A 95 -8.47 -2.10 22.34
C SER A 95 -7.13 -1.77 22.96
N ILE A 96 -6.37 -2.81 23.33
CA ILE A 96 -4.99 -2.72 23.81
C ILE A 96 -4.07 -3.11 22.65
N TYR A 97 -3.27 -2.17 22.16
CA TYR A 97 -2.34 -2.43 21.07
C TYR A 97 -0.95 -2.77 21.61
N ASN A 98 -0.48 -3.98 21.30
CA ASN A 98 0.85 -4.46 21.60
C ASN A 98 1.69 -4.39 20.33
N TYR A 99 2.49 -3.33 20.17
CA TYR A 99 3.40 -3.16 19.05
C TYR A 99 4.71 -3.91 19.26
N TYR A 100 5.13 -4.61 18.23
CA TYR A 100 6.44 -5.23 18.08
C TYR A 100 7.13 -4.58 16.88
N ILE A 101 8.15 -3.78 17.14
CA ILE A 101 8.89 -3.05 16.10
C ILE A 101 10.18 -3.78 15.83
N VAL A 102 10.21 -4.54 14.75
CA VAL A 102 11.42 -5.24 14.29
C VAL A 102 12.28 -4.26 13.50
N THR A 103 13.55 -4.17 13.81
CA THR A 103 14.41 -3.13 13.27
C THR A 103 15.87 -3.54 13.18
N GLU A 104 16.61 -2.83 12.33
CA GLU A 104 18.05 -2.92 12.18
C GLU A 104 18.70 -1.57 12.48
N ASN A 105 19.76 -1.58 13.31
CA ASN A 105 20.68 -0.45 13.47
C ASN A 105 20.01 0.92 13.71
N ILE A 106 18.91 0.98 14.47
CA ILE A 106 18.29 2.26 14.83
C ILE A 106 19.05 2.91 16.00
N THR A 107 19.05 4.24 16.01
CA THR A 107 19.72 5.02 17.05
C THR A 107 18.88 5.11 18.34
N GLU A 108 19.51 5.46 19.48
CA GLU A 108 18.76 5.73 20.70
C GLU A 108 17.73 6.86 20.56
N PRO A 109 18.00 7.97 19.85
CA PRO A 109 16.97 8.96 19.53
C PRO A 109 15.79 8.36 18.75
N ASP A 110 16.02 7.43 17.80
CA ASP A 110 14.96 6.75 17.06
C ASP A 110 14.07 5.93 17.99
N LYS A 111 14.68 5.14 18.90
CA LYS A 111 13.95 4.36 19.90
C LYS A 111 13.11 5.27 20.80
N GLN A 112 13.70 6.34 21.32
CA GLN A 112 12.98 7.32 22.12
C GLN A 112 11.82 7.96 21.35
N SER A 113 12.02 8.26 20.08
CA SER A 113 10.98 8.79 19.21
C SER A 113 9.81 7.83 19.04
N LEU A 114 10.05 6.53 18.86
CA LEU A 114 8.99 5.51 18.80
C LEU A 114 8.29 5.38 20.17
N MET A 115 9.05 5.29 21.25
CA MET A 115 8.54 5.14 22.60
C MET A 115 7.70 6.34 23.07
N SER A 116 7.94 7.54 22.53
CA SER A 116 7.17 8.74 22.88
C SER A 116 5.68 8.62 22.54
N LEU A 117 5.30 7.74 21.58
CA LEU A 117 3.90 7.49 21.28
C LEU A 117 3.13 6.88 22.46
N LYS A 118 3.81 6.21 23.41
CA LYS A 118 3.16 5.59 24.57
C LYS A 118 2.40 6.60 25.44
N GLN A 119 2.83 7.86 25.45
CA GLN A 119 2.15 8.93 26.20
C GLN A 119 0.71 9.20 25.72
N LEU A 120 0.38 8.83 24.47
CA LEU A 120 -0.95 9.06 23.90
C LEU A 120 -2.01 8.08 24.45
N ALA A 121 -1.59 6.90 24.89
CA ALA A 121 -2.49 5.87 25.41
C ALA A 121 -1.74 4.96 26.40
N PRO A 122 -1.27 5.48 27.56
CA PRO A 122 -0.32 4.78 28.43
C PRO A 122 -0.82 3.44 28.95
N ASP A 123 -2.14 3.30 29.14
CA ASP A 123 -2.77 2.09 29.69
C ASP A 123 -3.18 1.06 28.61
N THR A 124 -3.18 1.46 27.37
CA THR A 124 -3.70 0.64 26.24
C THR A 124 -2.75 0.56 25.05
N LEU A 125 -1.49 0.95 25.27
CA LEU A 125 -0.43 0.90 24.26
C LEU A 125 0.85 0.33 24.85
N ASN A 126 1.32 -0.77 24.31
CA ASN A 126 2.63 -1.34 24.59
C ASN A 126 3.50 -1.27 23.35
N ILE A 127 4.77 -0.92 23.49
CA ILE A 127 5.74 -0.84 22.40
C ILE A 127 6.97 -1.65 22.78
N ASN A 128 7.28 -2.66 21.99
CA ASN A 128 8.44 -3.53 22.14
C ASN A 128 9.32 -3.37 20.91
N ILE A 129 10.55 -2.90 21.09
CA ILE A 129 11.53 -2.74 20.01
C ILE A 129 12.42 -3.99 20.00
N ILE A 130 12.50 -4.65 18.86
CA ILE A 130 13.26 -5.89 18.66
C ILE A 130 14.33 -5.62 17.61
N GLU A 131 15.56 -5.42 18.06
CA GLU A 131 16.70 -5.25 17.17
C GLU A 131 17.19 -6.61 16.65
N ARG A 132 17.37 -6.70 15.35
CA ARG A 132 17.87 -7.90 14.66
C ARG A 132 18.95 -7.51 13.66
N PRO A 133 19.98 -8.33 13.47
CA PRO A 133 20.90 -8.14 12.37
C PRO A 133 20.19 -8.37 11.02
N GLU A 134 20.74 -7.81 9.94
CA GLU A 134 20.28 -8.10 8.57
C GLU A 134 20.23 -9.64 8.37
N PRO A 135 19.14 -10.18 7.81
CA PRO A 135 19.02 -11.60 7.52
C PRO A 135 20.12 -12.07 6.54
N ASP A 136 20.66 -13.25 6.81
CA ASP A 136 21.65 -13.89 5.91
C ASP A 136 20.94 -14.54 4.72
N LEU A 137 20.76 -13.76 3.65
CA LEU A 137 20.07 -14.16 2.42
C LEU A 137 20.93 -13.83 1.20
N PRO A 138 20.81 -14.59 0.08
CA PRO A 138 21.50 -14.30 -1.16
C PRO A 138 20.86 -13.10 -1.88
N TYR A 139 21.11 -11.89 -1.39
CA TYR A 139 20.53 -10.65 -1.91
C TYR A 139 20.90 -10.36 -3.37
N GLU A 140 21.93 -10.99 -3.90
CA GLU A 140 22.27 -10.96 -5.33
C GLU A 140 21.13 -11.46 -6.22
N ASN A 141 20.29 -12.34 -5.72
CA ASN A 141 19.10 -12.85 -6.41
C ASN A 141 17.93 -11.85 -6.38
N MET A 142 18.05 -10.76 -5.63
CA MET A 142 17.02 -9.77 -5.38
C MET A 142 17.34 -8.39 -5.95
N GLN A 143 17.95 -8.30 -7.12
CA GLN A 143 18.57 -7.07 -7.65
C GLN A 143 17.68 -5.84 -7.66
N ARG A 144 16.36 -6.00 -7.81
CA ARG A 144 15.39 -4.89 -7.90
C ARG A 144 15.02 -4.25 -6.56
N PHE A 145 15.28 -4.91 -5.42
CA PHE A 145 14.79 -4.48 -4.10
C PHE A 145 15.84 -4.41 -3.00
N LEU A 146 17.12 -4.35 -3.37
CA LEU A 146 18.24 -4.23 -2.42
C LEU A 146 18.10 -3.07 -1.41
N GLN A 147 17.37 -2.01 -1.78
CA GLN A 147 17.11 -0.87 -0.90
C GLN A 147 16.10 -1.16 0.22
N TYR A 148 15.37 -2.28 0.14
CA TYR A 148 14.31 -2.67 1.09
C TYR A 148 14.66 -3.94 1.87
N LYS A 149 15.93 -4.27 2.02
CA LYS A 149 16.41 -5.49 2.69
C LYS A 149 15.78 -5.69 4.09
N VAL A 150 15.60 -4.62 4.84
CA VAL A 150 14.98 -4.69 6.16
C VAL A 150 13.59 -5.34 6.10
N GLY A 151 12.84 -5.18 5.00
CA GLY A 151 11.55 -5.83 4.78
C GLY A 151 11.63 -7.36 4.80
N MET A 152 12.79 -7.95 4.51
CA MET A 152 12.98 -9.40 4.54
C MET A 152 12.86 -10.03 5.92
N HIS A 153 12.92 -9.25 6.99
CA HIS A 153 12.54 -9.75 8.32
C HIS A 153 11.11 -10.28 8.38
N LYS A 154 10.25 -9.90 7.44
CA LYS A 154 8.87 -10.39 7.36
C LYS A 154 8.79 -11.90 7.26
N ILE A 155 9.71 -12.53 6.54
CA ILE A 155 9.75 -13.99 6.40
C ILE A 155 10.17 -14.71 7.68
N TYR A 156 10.88 -14.01 8.59
CA TYR A 156 11.36 -14.55 9.86
C TYR A 156 10.44 -14.24 11.06
N LEU A 157 9.28 -13.60 10.85
CA LEU A 157 8.37 -13.25 11.95
C LEU A 157 7.98 -14.44 12.83
N PRO A 158 7.75 -15.67 12.30
CA PRO A 158 7.47 -16.84 13.14
C PRO A 158 8.58 -17.16 14.14
N GLU A 159 9.84 -16.90 13.77
CA GLU A 159 11.01 -17.13 14.64
C GLU A 159 11.31 -15.93 15.55
N ILE A 160 11.03 -14.71 15.07
CA ILE A 160 11.25 -13.48 15.85
C ILE A 160 10.23 -13.37 16.98
N LEU A 161 8.97 -13.72 16.71
CA LEU A 161 7.83 -13.58 17.63
C LEU A 161 7.36 -14.93 18.17
N GLN A 162 8.29 -15.71 18.73
CA GLN A 162 8.06 -17.09 19.19
C GLN A 162 6.94 -17.24 20.22
N ASN A 163 6.69 -16.20 21.02
CA ASN A 163 5.69 -16.20 22.08
C ASN A 163 4.29 -15.77 21.59
N LEU A 164 4.12 -15.51 20.30
CA LEU A 164 2.84 -15.11 19.70
C LEU A 164 2.36 -16.17 18.72
N ASP A 165 1.08 -16.49 18.80
CA ASP A 165 0.44 -17.39 17.84
C ASP A 165 -0.05 -16.61 16.62
N LYS A 166 -0.45 -15.34 16.82
CA LYS A 166 -1.07 -14.51 15.78
C LYS A 166 -0.67 -13.04 15.92
N VAL A 167 -0.45 -12.38 14.77
CA VAL A 167 -0.09 -10.96 14.72
C VAL A 167 -0.61 -10.31 13.43
N ILE A 168 -1.04 -9.04 13.50
CA ILE A 168 -1.24 -8.22 12.31
C ILE A 168 0.12 -7.60 11.94
N TYR A 169 0.61 -7.92 10.75
CA TYR A 169 1.71 -7.22 10.12
C TYR A 169 1.19 -6.00 9.36
N MET A 170 1.88 -4.88 9.46
CA MET A 170 1.63 -3.69 8.63
C MET A 170 2.95 -3.07 8.16
N ASP A 171 2.98 -2.66 6.89
CA ASP A 171 4.05 -1.80 6.37
C ASP A 171 3.98 -0.40 7.04
N GLY A 172 5.13 0.25 7.18
CA GLY A 172 5.22 1.55 7.83
C GLY A 172 4.53 2.69 7.06
N ASP A 173 4.28 2.52 5.77
CA ASP A 173 3.60 3.48 4.89
C ASP A 173 2.08 3.24 4.79
N THR A 174 1.47 2.92 5.92
CA THR A 174 0.02 2.75 6.06
C THR A 174 -0.60 3.87 6.90
N ILE A 175 -1.89 4.14 6.68
CA ILE A 175 -2.73 4.97 7.55
C ILE A 175 -3.93 4.14 7.98
N VAL A 176 -4.08 3.96 9.28
CA VAL A 176 -5.20 3.23 9.89
C VAL A 176 -6.34 4.20 10.20
N LEU A 177 -7.53 3.93 9.69
CA LEU A 177 -8.72 4.78 9.84
C LEU A 177 -9.75 4.24 10.82
N LYS A 178 -9.66 2.95 11.16
CA LYS A 178 -10.59 2.26 12.07
C LYS A 178 -9.83 1.33 13.01
N ASP A 179 -10.52 0.87 14.06
CA ASP A 179 -9.97 -0.14 14.96
C ASP A 179 -9.60 -1.44 14.21
N LEU A 180 -8.53 -2.07 14.59
CA LEU A 180 -8.02 -3.30 13.96
C LEU A 180 -8.60 -4.58 14.58
N GLY A 181 -9.52 -4.46 15.53
CA GLY A 181 -10.11 -5.59 16.23
C GLY A 181 -10.85 -6.56 15.32
N GLU A 182 -11.61 -6.05 14.34
CA GLU A 182 -12.29 -6.91 13.35
C GLU A 182 -11.33 -7.70 12.49
N LEU A 183 -10.23 -7.08 12.05
CA LEU A 183 -9.18 -7.78 11.32
C LEU A 183 -8.52 -8.86 12.20
N TYR A 184 -8.23 -8.53 13.46
CA TYR A 184 -7.59 -9.46 14.39
C TYR A 184 -8.48 -10.66 14.74
N ASP A 185 -9.83 -10.51 14.68
CA ASP A 185 -10.78 -11.59 14.95
C ASP A 185 -10.95 -12.61 13.82
N ILE A 186 -10.43 -12.30 12.65
CA ILE A 186 -10.51 -13.24 11.54
C ILE A 186 -9.86 -14.55 11.94
N ASP A 187 -10.60 -15.65 11.77
CA ASP A 187 -10.09 -16.99 12.01
C ASP A 187 -9.07 -17.37 10.95
N VAL A 188 -7.85 -17.62 11.39
CA VAL A 188 -6.70 -18.07 10.56
C VAL A 188 -6.17 -19.43 10.99
N SER A 189 -6.92 -20.19 11.80
CA SER A 189 -6.47 -21.46 12.41
C SER A 189 -5.97 -22.50 11.41
N ASN A 190 -6.45 -22.45 10.15
CA ASN A 190 -6.13 -23.42 9.11
C ASN A 190 -5.39 -22.84 7.91
N VAL A 191 -4.86 -21.62 8.04
CA VAL A 191 -4.14 -20.91 6.97
C VAL A 191 -2.91 -20.19 7.54
N TYR A 192 -1.92 -19.90 6.69
CA TYR A 192 -0.72 -19.18 7.11
C TYR A 192 -0.98 -17.70 7.33
N ALA A 193 -1.90 -17.13 6.53
CA ALA A 193 -2.26 -15.72 6.68
C ALA A 193 -3.65 -15.42 6.11
N ALA A 194 -4.27 -14.33 6.63
CA ALA A 194 -5.35 -13.65 5.95
C ALA A 194 -4.80 -12.43 5.22
N VAL A 195 -5.14 -12.29 3.92
CA VAL A 195 -4.52 -11.37 2.97
C VAL A 195 -5.53 -10.74 2.04
N ALA A 196 -5.30 -9.49 1.64
CA ALA A 196 -6.07 -8.82 0.60
C ALA A 196 -5.42 -9.01 -0.78
N LYS A 197 -6.24 -9.18 -1.81
CA LYS A 197 -5.75 -9.25 -3.19
C LYS A 197 -5.05 -7.97 -3.60
N ASP A 198 -4.07 -8.07 -4.50
CA ASP A 198 -3.39 -6.95 -5.14
C ASP A 198 -3.82 -6.85 -6.61
N GLY A 199 -4.28 -5.68 -7.02
CA GLY A 199 -4.66 -5.41 -8.42
C GLY A 199 -3.51 -5.52 -9.43
N ILE A 200 -2.27 -5.57 -8.94
CA ILE A 200 -1.08 -5.77 -9.78
C ILE A 200 -1.13 -7.08 -10.59
N TYR A 201 -1.88 -8.08 -10.10
CA TYR A 201 -2.09 -9.35 -10.79
C TYR A 201 -2.45 -9.19 -12.27
N TYR A 202 -3.27 -8.19 -12.60
CA TYR A 202 -3.71 -7.95 -13.97
C TYR A 202 -2.77 -7.08 -14.81
N ARG A 203 -1.87 -6.35 -14.15
CA ARG A 203 -0.90 -5.51 -14.83
C ARG A 203 0.29 -6.32 -15.36
N PHE A 204 0.59 -7.43 -14.71
CA PHE A 204 1.76 -8.28 -14.99
C PHE A 204 1.38 -9.76 -15.13
N PRO A 205 0.46 -10.13 -16.06
CA PRO A 205 -0.04 -11.50 -16.18
C PRO A 205 1.05 -12.49 -16.60
N LYS A 206 2.08 -12.04 -17.30
CA LYS A 206 3.20 -12.88 -17.73
C LYS A 206 4.07 -13.26 -16.52
N GLU A 207 4.41 -12.31 -15.69
CA GLU A 207 5.15 -12.50 -14.46
C GLU A 207 4.40 -13.42 -13.48
N MET A 208 3.07 -13.25 -13.40
CA MET A 208 2.22 -14.14 -12.60
C MET A 208 2.27 -15.60 -13.10
N ALA A 209 2.29 -15.79 -14.42
CA ALA A 209 2.41 -17.12 -15.02
C ALA A 209 3.81 -17.73 -14.81
N GLU A 210 4.87 -16.92 -14.91
CA GLU A 210 6.25 -17.36 -14.66
C GLU A 210 6.45 -17.82 -13.21
N MET A 211 5.75 -17.22 -12.25
CA MET A 211 5.71 -17.64 -10.85
C MET A 211 4.73 -18.81 -10.58
N GLY A 212 3.98 -19.29 -11.58
CA GLY A 212 2.97 -20.33 -11.43
C GLY A 212 1.68 -19.88 -10.71
N LEU A 213 1.45 -18.56 -10.58
CA LEU A 213 0.31 -17.99 -9.86
C LEU A 213 -0.93 -17.75 -10.75
N ASP A 214 -0.80 -17.95 -12.06
CA ASP A 214 -1.90 -17.83 -13.03
C ASP A 214 -3.08 -18.75 -12.74
N LYS A 215 -2.80 -19.96 -12.27
CA LYS A 215 -3.83 -20.96 -11.91
C LYS A 215 -4.58 -20.60 -10.64
N ARG A 216 -3.94 -19.91 -9.70
CA ARG A 216 -4.57 -19.45 -8.46
C ARG A 216 -5.56 -18.28 -8.71
N GLY A 217 -5.36 -17.51 -9.78
CA GLY A 217 -6.25 -16.44 -10.18
C GLY A 217 -6.18 -15.17 -9.33
N PHE A 218 -5.19 -15.07 -8.43
CA PHE A 218 -4.92 -13.86 -7.66
C PHE A 218 -3.47 -13.80 -7.17
N TYR A 219 -3.07 -12.59 -6.84
CA TYR A 219 -1.85 -12.24 -6.14
C TYR A 219 -2.24 -11.36 -4.95
N PHE A 220 -1.60 -11.52 -3.80
CA PHE A 220 -1.93 -10.71 -2.64
C PHE A 220 -0.84 -9.68 -2.34
N ASN A 221 -1.25 -8.56 -1.75
CA ASN A 221 -0.34 -7.55 -1.25
C ASN A 221 0.13 -7.90 0.16
N SER A 222 1.45 -7.90 0.39
CA SER A 222 2.07 -8.29 1.65
C SER A 222 2.19 -7.15 2.68
N GLY A 223 1.66 -5.96 2.38
CA GLY A 223 1.83 -4.79 3.26
C GLY A 223 0.88 -4.74 4.45
N VAL A 224 -0.24 -5.48 4.42
CA VAL A 224 -1.10 -5.72 5.60
C VAL A 224 -1.58 -7.16 5.58
N MET A 225 -1.23 -7.92 6.61
CA MET A 225 -1.56 -9.33 6.73
C MET A 225 -1.86 -9.71 8.18
N LEU A 226 -2.81 -10.61 8.38
CA LEU A 226 -2.97 -11.28 9.66
C LEU A 226 -2.27 -12.64 9.59
N TYR A 227 -1.13 -12.77 10.26
CA TYR A 227 -0.31 -13.98 10.29
C TYR A 227 -0.79 -14.98 11.34
N ASN A 228 -0.81 -16.25 10.99
CA ASN A 228 -0.83 -17.39 11.91
C ASN A 228 0.61 -17.86 12.10
N LEU A 229 1.30 -17.30 13.07
CA LEU A 229 2.71 -17.61 13.34
C LEU A 229 2.90 -19.05 13.84
N ASP A 230 1.94 -19.56 14.60
CA ASP A 230 2.00 -20.91 15.16
C ASP A 230 1.96 -21.96 14.04
N MET A 231 1.00 -21.89 13.13
CA MET A 231 0.91 -22.80 11.98
C MET A 231 2.15 -22.71 11.08
N GLN A 232 2.68 -21.49 10.87
CA GLN A 232 3.89 -21.29 10.08
C GLN A 232 5.11 -21.96 10.72
N ARG A 233 5.24 -21.94 12.07
CA ARG A 233 6.29 -22.67 12.78
C ARG A 233 6.11 -24.18 12.65
N GLN A 234 4.88 -24.68 12.85
CA GLN A 234 4.57 -26.11 12.73
C GLN A 234 4.94 -26.70 11.35
N ASP A 235 4.73 -25.90 10.29
CA ASP A 235 4.98 -26.32 8.90
C ASP A 235 6.38 -25.93 8.40
N ASN A 236 7.26 -25.39 9.25
CA ASN A 236 8.62 -24.92 8.93
C ASN A 236 8.65 -23.96 7.73
N ILE A 237 7.73 -23.00 7.72
CA ILE A 237 7.55 -22.08 6.58
C ILE A 237 8.78 -21.21 6.35
N VAL A 238 9.49 -20.79 7.40
CA VAL A 238 10.70 -19.98 7.27
C VAL A 238 11.76 -20.68 6.42
N GLU A 239 11.98 -21.98 6.68
CA GLU A 239 12.93 -22.78 5.89
C GLU A 239 12.53 -22.84 4.41
N LYS A 240 11.24 -23.03 4.11
CA LYS A 240 10.72 -23.06 2.74
C LYS A 240 10.88 -21.72 2.02
N LEU A 241 10.62 -20.60 2.72
CA LEU A 241 10.80 -19.26 2.20
C LEU A 241 12.29 -19.00 1.86
N VAL A 242 13.19 -19.33 2.78
CA VAL A 242 14.64 -19.18 2.59
C VAL A 242 15.14 -20.07 1.46
N GLU A 243 14.68 -21.32 1.37
CA GLU A 243 15.06 -22.23 0.29
C GLU A 243 14.59 -21.70 -1.08
N TYR A 244 13.37 -21.16 -1.14
CA TYR A 244 12.88 -20.53 -2.37
C TYR A 244 13.79 -19.38 -2.81
N ILE A 245 14.19 -18.49 -1.88
CA ILE A 245 15.09 -17.36 -2.17
C ILE A 245 16.46 -17.83 -2.67
N LYS A 246 16.98 -18.93 -2.10
CA LYS A 246 18.29 -19.49 -2.50
C LYS A 246 18.29 -20.13 -3.89
N THR A 247 17.15 -20.59 -4.35
CA THR A 247 17.04 -21.40 -5.58
C THR A 247 16.39 -20.65 -6.74
N HIS A 248 15.87 -19.45 -6.52
CA HIS A 248 15.21 -18.62 -7.54
C HIS A 248 15.85 -17.24 -7.63
N GLU A 249 15.86 -16.70 -8.83
CA GLU A 249 16.38 -15.37 -9.15
C GLU A 249 15.23 -14.47 -9.63
N ASP A 250 15.47 -13.15 -9.67
CA ASP A 250 14.57 -12.16 -10.28
C ASP A 250 13.16 -12.01 -9.67
N PHE A 251 12.98 -12.24 -8.37
CA PHE A 251 11.74 -11.95 -7.69
C PHE A 251 11.69 -10.52 -7.09
N TYR A 252 10.47 -10.03 -6.87
CA TYR A 252 10.19 -8.68 -6.37
C TYR A 252 10.09 -8.62 -4.83
N GLY A 253 11.12 -9.12 -4.14
CA GLY A 253 11.20 -9.05 -2.67
C GLY A 253 10.30 -10.06 -1.95
N ASP A 254 9.95 -9.73 -0.71
CA ASP A 254 9.18 -10.60 0.19
C ASP A 254 7.80 -10.97 -0.35
N GLN A 255 7.15 -10.05 -1.09
CA GLN A 255 5.78 -10.26 -1.56
C GLN A 255 5.68 -11.44 -2.53
N ASP A 256 6.60 -11.58 -3.50
CA ASP A 256 6.59 -12.70 -4.43
C ASP A 256 6.87 -14.02 -3.73
N VAL A 257 7.88 -14.02 -2.85
CA VAL A 257 8.26 -15.20 -2.07
C VAL A 257 7.09 -15.72 -1.24
N LEU A 258 6.41 -14.82 -0.53
CA LEU A 258 5.23 -15.16 0.26
C LEU A 258 4.07 -15.65 -0.61
N ASN A 259 3.84 -15.02 -1.77
CA ASN A 259 2.79 -15.41 -2.70
C ASN A 259 2.99 -16.80 -3.25
N VAL A 260 4.23 -17.21 -3.52
CA VAL A 260 4.54 -18.54 -4.05
C VAL A 260 4.50 -19.57 -2.93
N VAL A 261 5.21 -19.35 -1.83
CA VAL A 261 5.42 -20.38 -0.79
C VAL A 261 4.18 -20.61 0.08
N PHE A 262 3.32 -19.63 0.27
CA PHE A 262 2.08 -19.82 1.02
C PHE A 262 1.04 -20.61 0.24
N GLU A 263 1.18 -20.74 -1.08
CA GLU A 263 0.30 -21.50 -1.96
C GLU A 263 -1.19 -21.19 -1.70
N ASP A 264 -1.99 -22.24 -1.44
CA ASP A 264 -3.43 -22.11 -1.19
C ASP A 264 -3.79 -21.99 0.32
N LYS A 265 -2.80 -21.98 1.22
CA LYS A 265 -3.02 -21.82 2.67
C LYS A 265 -3.21 -20.35 3.05
N LEU A 266 -4.16 -19.70 2.38
CA LEU A 266 -4.47 -18.29 2.52
C LEU A 266 -5.97 -18.09 2.72
N LYS A 267 -6.34 -17.09 3.53
CA LYS A 267 -7.70 -16.59 3.65
C LYS A 267 -7.81 -15.22 3.00
N LEU A 268 -8.62 -15.10 1.97
CA LEU A 268 -8.88 -13.80 1.35
C LEU A 268 -9.77 -12.95 2.27
N ILE A 269 -9.36 -11.70 2.46
CA ILE A 269 -10.08 -10.68 3.21
C ILE A 269 -10.44 -9.50 2.31
N SER A 270 -11.36 -8.64 2.80
CA SER A 270 -11.77 -7.43 2.10
C SER A 270 -10.59 -6.51 1.81
N TYR A 271 -10.62 -5.86 0.64
CA TYR A 271 -9.67 -4.80 0.27
C TYR A 271 -9.58 -3.70 1.34
N ARG A 272 -10.62 -3.51 2.14
CA ARG A 272 -10.67 -2.46 3.17
C ARG A 272 -9.58 -2.58 4.22
N TYR A 273 -9.07 -3.79 4.45
CA TYR A 273 -7.99 -4.03 5.41
C TYR A 273 -6.59 -3.78 4.83
N ASN A 274 -6.47 -3.70 3.51
CA ASN A 274 -5.25 -3.31 2.82
C ASN A 274 -5.64 -2.56 1.52
N CYS A 275 -6.19 -1.35 1.70
CA CYS A 275 -6.67 -0.53 0.60
C CYS A 275 -5.47 0.19 -0.03
N ILE A 276 -4.91 -0.40 -1.07
CA ILE A 276 -3.72 0.12 -1.74
C ILE A 276 -4.03 1.32 -2.64
N SER A 277 -3.10 2.25 -2.74
CA SER A 277 -3.26 3.50 -3.50
C SER A 277 -3.51 3.29 -4.99
N THR A 278 -3.15 2.13 -5.55
CA THR A 278 -3.40 1.79 -6.96
C THR A 278 -4.87 1.69 -7.37
N PHE A 279 -5.81 1.60 -6.42
CA PHE A 279 -7.23 1.74 -6.73
C PHE A 279 -7.58 3.07 -7.41
N PHE A 280 -6.83 4.12 -7.07
CA PHE A 280 -7.01 5.45 -7.68
C PHE A 280 -6.80 5.43 -9.20
N GLU A 281 -5.92 4.59 -9.72
CA GLU A 281 -5.58 4.47 -11.13
C GLU A 281 -6.50 3.49 -11.89
N ALA A 282 -7.54 2.96 -11.22
CA ALA A 282 -8.40 1.97 -11.83
C ALA A 282 -9.37 2.60 -12.83
N ASP A 283 -9.25 2.21 -14.08
CA ASP A 283 -10.17 2.63 -15.16
C ASP A 283 -11.52 1.89 -15.11
N ASP A 284 -11.55 0.68 -14.50
CA ASP A 284 -12.74 -0.18 -14.43
C ASP A 284 -12.99 -0.74 -13.02
N LEU A 285 -13.73 0.02 -12.22
CA LEU A 285 -14.14 -0.38 -10.87
C LEU A 285 -15.08 -1.59 -10.86
N LYS A 286 -15.85 -1.81 -11.95
CA LYS A 286 -16.74 -2.98 -12.06
C LYS A 286 -15.91 -4.26 -12.19
N PHE A 287 -14.87 -4.22 -13.00
CA PHE A 287 -13.93 -5.33 -13.14
C PHE A 287 -13.23 -5.62 -11.81
N LEU A 288 -12.72 -4.58 -11.12
CA LEU A 288 -12.09 -4.72 -9.81
C LEU A 288 -13.07 -5.28 -8.76
N SER A 289 -14.33 -4.85 -8.77
CA SER A 289 -15.36 -5.42 -7.89
C SER A 289 -15.49 -6.94 -8.09
N THR A 290 -15.47 -7.39 -9.35
CA THR A 290 -15.48 -8.84 -9.66
C THR A 290 -14.21 -9.53 -9.17
N TYR A 291 -13.05 -8.91 -9.36
CA TYR A 291 -11.77 -9.46 -8.93
C TYR A 291 -11.67 -9.59 -7.40
N TYR A 292 -12.03 -8.54 -6.69
CA TYR A 292 -12.03 -8.57 -5.22
C TYR A 292 -13.14 -9.47 -4.65
N GLY A 293 -14.20 -9.72 -5.43
CA GLY A 293 -15.35 -10.51 -5.02
C GLY A 293 -16.29 -9.77 -4.05
N GLU A 294 -16.23 -8.44 -4.07
CA GLU A 294 -17.06 -7.57 -3.23
C GLU A 294 -17.44 -6.28 -3.95
N PRO A 295 -18.60 -5.69 -3.61
CA PRO A 295 -19.03 -4.43 -4.22
C PRO A 295 -18.06 -3.29 -3.92
N LEU A 296 -17.61 -2.59 -4.95
CA LEU A 296 -16.84 -1.35 -4.81
C LEU A 296 -17.75 -0.13 -4.97
N PRO A 297 -17.50 0.97 -4.26
CA PRO A 297 -18.14 2.26 -4.53
C PRO A 297 -17.93 2.69 -5.98
N LYS A 298 -18.88 3.46 -6.51
CA LYS A 298 -18.80 3.96 -7.91
C LYS A 298 -17.69 4.97 -8.11
N GLU A 299 -17.28 5.64 -7.06
CA GLU A 299 -16.22 6.66 -7.09
C GLU A 299 -15.07 6.22 -6.21
N THR A 300 -13.87 6.35 -6.72
CA THR A 300 -12.61 5.93 -6.06
C THR A 300 -12.43 6.55 -4.68
N PHE A 301 -12.86 7.80 -4.50
CA PHE A 301 -12.81 8.49 -3.21
C PHE A 301 -13.48 7.67 -2.08
N TYR A 302 -14.68 7.14 -2.32
CA TYR A 302 -15.41 6.38 -1.31
C TYR A 302 -14.83 4.99 -1.03
N ILE A 303 -13.99 4.46 -1.93
CA ILE A 303 -13.22 3.24 -1.66
C ILE A 303 -12.29 3.50 -0.46
N TYR A 304 -11.57 4.62 -0.49
CA TYR A 304 -10.65 4.99 0.58
C TYR A 304 -11.37 5.43 1.86
N GLU A 305 -12.51 6.12 1.76
CA GLU A 305 -13.31 6.51 2.93
C GLU A 305 -13.84 5.29 3.70
N ASN A 306 -14.10 4.18 3.01
CA ASN A 306 -14.55 2.93 3.61
C ASN A 306 -13.41 2.04 4.12
N ALA A 307 -12.16 2.36 3.82
CA ALA A 307 -11.01 1.58 4.23
C ALA A 307 -10.86 1.53 5.76
N THR A 308 -10.35 0.41 6.26
CA THR A 308 -9.81 0.29 7.62
C THR A 308 -8.35 0.69 7.63
N VAL A 309 -7.58 0.22 6.65
CA VAL A 309 -6.18 0.57 6.46
C VAL A 309 -5.96 1.01 5.02
N ILE A 310 -5.44 2.21 4.83
CA ILE A 310 -4.93 2.70 3.54
C ILE A 310 -3.44 2.40 3.48
N HIS A 311 -3.00 1.78 2.40
CA HIS A 311 -1.60 1.43 2.15
C HIS A 311 -1.07 2.19 0.93
N TYR A 312 -0.04 2.98 1.15
CA TYR A 312 0.63 3.77 0.10
C TYR A 312 1.68 2.93 -0.64
N ALA A 313 1.24 1.76 -1.15
CA ALA A 313 2.08 0.89 -1.94
C ALA A 313 2.49 1.57 -3.26
N GLY A 314 3.73 1.43 -3.69
CA GLY A 314 4.29 2.11 -4.86
C GLY A 314 4.67 3.56 -4.57
N ASP A 315 4.11 4.53 -5.32
CA ASP A 315 4.40 5.95 -5.14
C ASP A 315 4.01 6.43 -3.73
N LYS A 316 4.80 7.34 -3.19
CA LYS A 316 4.67 7.78 -1.80
C LYS A 316 4.06 9.18 -1.69
N PRO A 317 3.26 9.47 -0.64
CA PRO A 317 2.62 10.77 -0.47
C PRO A 317 3.62 11.95 -0.35
N TRP A 318 4.87 11.68 -0.03
CA TRP A 318 5.93 12.69 -0.02
C TRP A 318 6.60 12.92 -1.39
N ASP A 319 6.27 12.13 -2.41
CA ASP A 319 6.76 12.35 -3.76
C ASP A 319 6.06 13.58 -4.37
N GLN A 320 6.80 14.35 -5.18
CA GLN A 320 6.29 15.62 -5.73
C GLN A 320 5.04 15.44 -6.58
N ASN A 321 5.01 14.37 -7.37
CA ASN A 321 3.95 14.09 -8.35
C ASN A 321 2.90 13.12 -7.84
N TYR A 322 2.91 12.80 -6.53
CA TYR A 322 1.94 11.86 -5.97
C TYR A 322 0.50 12.33 -6.17
N LYS A 323 -0.31 11.44 -6.67
CA LYS A 323 -1.77 11.57 -6.81
C LYS A 323 -2.44 10.34 -6.18
N PRO A 324 -3.68 10.46 -5.70
CA PRO A 324 -4.53 11.64 -5.64
C PRO A 324 -4.18 12.54 -4.42
N TRP A 325 -4.46 13.83 -4.57
CA TRP A 325 -4.15 14.83 -3.55
C TRP A 325 -4.82 14.57 -2.18
N PHE A 326 -6.04 14.02 -2.14
CA PHE A 326 -6.74 13.74 -0.88
C PHE A 326 -6.06 12.65 -0.04
N LEU A 327 -5.39 11.69 -0.65
CA LEU A 327 -4.55 10.71 0.06
C LEU A 327 -3.27 11.36 0.57
N LYS A 328 -2.69 12.27 -0.21
CA LYS A 328 -1.54 13.08 0.23
C LYS A 328 -1.88 13.92 1.45
N GLU A 329 -3.01 14.62 1.43
CA GLU A 329 -3.49 15.40 2.59
C GLU A 329 -3.78 14.53 3.81
N LEU A 330 -4.39 13.37 3.61
CA LEU A 330 -4.65 12.42 4.69
C LEU A 330 -3.35 12.00 5.39
N TRP A 331 -2.31 11.65 4.60
CA TRP A 331 -1.00 11.33 5.13
C TRP A 331 -0.42 12.48 5.93
N TYR A 332 -0.36 13.69 5.35
CA TYR A 332 0.23 14.86 6.01
C TYR A 332 -0.54 15.32 7.24
N ARG A 333 -1.82 15.02 7.38
CA ARG A 333 -2.58 15.25 8.61
C ARG A 333 -1.93 14.52 9.79
N TYR A 334 -1.66 13.23 9.65
CA TYR A 334 -1.02 12.44 10.71
C TYR A 334 0.48 12.72 10.83
N TYR A 335 1.16 12.91 9.73
CA TYR A 335 2.60 13.20 9.72
C TYR A 335 2.92 14.53 10.43
N ASN A 336 2.17 15.59 10.17
CA ASN A 336 2.38 16.88 10.83
C ASN A 336 2.06 16.83 12.33
N GLU A 337 1.04 16.09 12.72
CA GLU A 337 0.73 15.85 14.13
C GLU A 337 1.83 15.03 14.81
N MET A 338 2.29 13.95 14.16
CA MET A 338 3.37 13.10 14.66
C MET A 338 4.65 13.91 14.96
N ARG A 339 4.99 14.88 14.11
CA ARG A 339 6.15 15.75 14.30
C ARG A 339 6.07 16.61 15.58
N GLY A 340 4.88 16.86 16.08
CA GLY A 340 4.65 17.58 17.35
C GLY A 340 4.85 16.71 18.61
N ILE A 341 4.95 15.39 18.47
CA ILE A 341 5.10 14.45 19.58
C ILE A 341 6.60 14.25 19.86
N LYS A 342 7.03 14.77 21.02
CA LYS A 342 8.42 14.71 21.47
C LYS A 342 8.66 13.54 22.41
#